data_ed7f27c39aa7f8ebbcd5750b3b269842
#
_entry.id   ed7f27c39aa7f8ebbcd5750b3b269842
#
_cell.length_a   1.000
_cell.length_b   1.000
_cell.length_c   1.000
_cell.angle_alpha   90.00
_cell.angle_beta   90.00
_cell.angle_gamma   90.00
#
_symmetry.space_group_name_H-M   'P 1'
#
loop_
_entity.id
_entity.type
_entity.pdbx_description
1 polymer ?
#
loop_
_entity_poly.entity_id
_entity_poly.type
_entity_poly.pdbx_seq_one_letter_code
_entity_poly.pdbx_strand_id
1 'polypeptide(L)'
;MRRMLIFLAIAAFVPFVANAQEAGAGSNPVTDSVKAMVAQHAKAIIAAAEEMPADKYSYKPTAGQITFGHLIMHLAQSNTYLCSAIAGTKPSEQEKLSEADPKDKLVAALRSSFDYCTGVLDKTNDSKLDEMVPGFRGSVPRARLMITLVADLYDHYSAEAAYLRLNGMLPPTAQRGRM
;
A
#
# COMPACT_ATOMS: atom_id res chain seq x y z
N MET A 1 -70.30 44.86 23.25
CA MET A 1 -68.98 44.67 23.90
C MET A 1 -68.37 43.37 23.38
N ARG A 2 -67.44 43.46 22.43
CA ARG A 2 -66.84 42.30 21.70
C ARG A 2 -65.46 42.01 22.31
N ARG A 3 -65.33 40.90 23.04
CA ARG A 3 -64.06 40.48 23.67
C ARG A 3 -63.19 39.80 22.58
N MET A 4 -62.08 40.44 22.28
CA MET A 4 -61.07 39.95 21.39
C MET A 4 -60.09 39.07 22.21
N LEU A 5 -60.10 37.76 21.92
CA LEU A 5 -59.15 36.84 22.53
C LEU A 5 -57.85 36.82 21.65
N ILE A 6 -56.76 37.27 22.25
CA ILE A 6 -55.44 37.25 21.66
C ILE A 6 -54.84 35.89 22.00
N PHE A 7 -54.65 35.00 20.98
CA PHE A 7 -53.84 33.74 21.09
C PHE A 7 -52.38 34.08 20.96
N LEU A 8 -51.66 33.95 22.06
CA LEU A 8 -50.19 34.04 22.07
C LEU A 8 -49.60 32.69 21.65
N ALA A 9 -49.11 32.62 20.44
CA ALA A 9 -48.37 31.43 19.97
C ALA A 9 -46.94 31.47 20.49
N ILE A 10 -46.62 30.60 21.45
CA ILE A 10 -45.27 30.39 21.95
C ILE A 10 -44.58 29.44 20.97
N ALA A 11 -43.68 29.97 20.12
CA ALA A 11 -42.79 29.19 19.29
C ALA A 11 -41.70 28.59 20.18
N ALA A 12 -41.78 27.29 20.45
CA ALA A 12 -40.71 26.55 21.12
C ALA A 12 -39.50 26.42 20.19
N PHE A 13 -38.45 27.17 20.47
CA PHE A 13 -37.18 27.07 19.79
C PHE A 13 -36.45 25.83 20.33
N VAL A 14 -36.50 24.71 19.60
CA VAL A 14 -35.69 23.50 19.90
C VAL A 14 -34.29 23.72 19.34
N PRO A 15 -33.25 23.83 20.17
CA PRO A 15 -31.89 23.92 19.66
C PRO A 15 -31.53 22.57 18.99
N PHE A 16 -31.28 22.60 17.69
CA PHE A 16 -30.70 21.48 16.95
C PHE A 16 -29.26 21.36 17.40
N VAL A 17 -28.99 20.48 18.36
CA VAL A 17 -27.63 20.12 18.75
C VAL A 17 -27.10 19.26 17.60
N ALA A 18 -26.36 19.86 16.68
CA ALA A 18 -25.53 19.11 15.74
C ALA A 18 -24.49 18.35 16.56
N ASN A 19 -24.69 17.06 16.75
CA ASN A 19 -23.64 16.17 17.20
C ASN A 19 -22.59 16.16 16.08
N ALA A 20 -21.62 17.09 16.12
CA ALA A 20 -20.36 16.92 15.47
C ALA A 20 -19.73 15.69 16.14
N GLN A 21 -19.76 14.57 15.43
CA GLN A 21 -19.05 13.36 15.85
C GLN A 21 -17.59 13.78 15.92
N GLU A 22 -17.09 14.01 17.14
CA GLU A 22 -15.66 14.22 17.37
C GLU A 22 -14.97 13.01 16.75
N ALA A 23 -14.26 13.24 15.65
CA ALA A 23 -13.30 12.27 15.16
C ALA A 23 -12.34 12.03 16.34
N GLY A 24 -12.44 10.85 16.96
CA GLY A 24 -11.71 10.53 18.17
C GLY A 24 -10.25 10.88 17.99
N ALA A 25 -9.72 11.68 18.92
CA ALA A 25 -8.31 12.02 18.97
C ALA A 25 -7.52 10.71 18.96
N GLY A 26 -6.92 10.37 17.79
CA GLY A 26 -6.10 9.17 17.61
C GLY A 26 -6.51 8.22 16.47
N SER A 27 -7.61 8.46 15.73
CA SER A 27 -7.91 7.62 14.56
C SER A 27 -7.03 8.02 13.36
N ASN A 28 -6.40 7.02 12.72
CA ASN A 28 -5.56 7.20 11.53
C ASN A 28 -6.16 6.44 10.33
N PRO A 29 -7.40 6.78 9.89
CA PRO A 29 -8.15 5.97 8.94
C PRO A 29 -7.43 5.78 7.60
N VAL A 30 -6.68 6.77 7.12
CA VAL A 30 -5.91 6.67 5.89
C VAL A 30 -4.68 5.79 6.09
N THR A 31 -3.87 6.09 7.11
CA THR A 31 -2.68 5.32 7.42
C THR A 31 -3.01 3.87 7.73
N ASP A 32 -4.04 3.59 8.53
CA ASP A 32 -4.47 2.24 8.87
C ASP A 32 -4.99 1.47 7.65
N SER A 33 -5.70 2.15 6.73
CA SER A 33 -6.11 1.55 5.46
C SER A 33 -4.91 1.18 4.60
N VAL A 34 -3.93 2.07 4.46
CA VAL A 34 -2.70 1.79 3.71
C VAL A 34 -1.93 0.63 4.33
N LYS A 35 -1.78 0.58 5.66
CA LYS A 35 -1.14 -0.54 6.37
C LYS A 35 -1.83 -1.86 6.06
N ALA A 36 -3.16 -1.89 6.12
CA ALA A 36 -3.94 -3.10 5.83
C ALA A 36 -3.74 -3.56 4.37
N MET A 37 -3.76 -2.63 3.41
CA MET A 37 -3.55 -2.92 1.99
C MET A 37 -2.12 -3.43 1.73
N VAL A 38 -1.10 -2.80 2.28
CA VAL A 38 0.29 -3.23 2.18
C VAL A 38 0.48 -4.62 2.78
N ALA A 39 -0.04 -4.88 3.98
CA ALA A 39 0.05 -6.19 4.63
C ALA A 39 -0.66 -7.30 3.83
N GLN A 40 -1.81 -7.00 3.21
CA GLN A 40 -2.53 -7.94 2.35
C GLN A 40 -1.72 -8.27 1.09
N HIS A 41 -1.16 -7.24 0.42
CA HIS A 41 -0.40 -7.43 -0.82
C HIS A 41 0.95 -8.09 -0.57
N ALA A 42 1.63 -7.76 0.52
CA ALA A 42 2.87 -8.42 0.92
C ALA A 42 2.71 -9.94 0.97
N LYS A 43 1.63 -10.45 1.57
CA LYS A 43 1.34 -11.89 1.63
C LYS A 43 1.18 -12.50 0.24
N ALA A 44 0.45 -11.83 -0.65
CA ALA A 44 0.18 -12.33 -1.99
C ALA A 44 1.43 -12.30 -2.89
N ILE A 45 2.18 -11.20 -2.86
CA ILE A 45 3.40 -10.97 -3.63
C ILE A 45 4.50 -11.95 -3.19
N ILE A 46 4.75 -12.08 -1.88
CA ILE A 46 5.75 -13.01 -1.36
C ILE A 46 5.38 -14.46 -1.72
N ALA A 47 4.11 -14.84 -1.58
CA ALA A 47 3.66 -16.17 -1.95
C ALA A 47 3.79 -16.43 -3.46
N ALA A 48 3.52 -15.44 -4.32
CA ALA A 48 3.71 -15.55 -5.76
C ALA A 48 5.20 -15.74 -6.13
N ALA A 49 6.09 -14.97 -5.48
CA ALA A 49 7.53 -15.11 -5.64
C ALA A 49 8.02 -16.50 -5.21
N GLU A 50 7.50 -17.03 -4.11
CA GLU A 50 7.85 -18.37 -3.61
C GLU A 50 7.29 -19.50 -4.48
N GLU A 51 6.12 -19.31 -5.06
CA GLU A 51 5.47 -20.32 -5.90
C GLU A 51 6.18 -20.49 -7.24
N MET A 52 6.72 -19.42 -7.85
CA MET A 52 7.45 -19.50 -9.10
C MET A 52 8.71 -20.36 -8.92
N PRO A 53 8.89 -21.46 -9.71
CA PRO A 53 10.11 -22.27 -9.67
C PRO A 53 11.37 -21.46 -9.97
N ALA A 54 12.50 -21.83 -9.35
CA ALA A 54 13.75 -21.08 -9.49
C ALA A 54 14.24 -21.01 -10.95
N ASP A 55 14.06 -22.07 -11.72
CA ASP A 55 14.41 -22.14 -13.16
C ASP A 55 13.54 -21.23 -14.03
N LYS A 56 12.40 -20.73 -13.49
CA LYS A 56 11.49 -19.79 -14.16
C LYS A 56 11.75 -18.33 -13.81
N TYR A 57 12.71 -18.02 -12.96
CA TYR A 57 13.04 -16.64 -12.63
C TYR A 57 13.60 -15.85 -13.82
N SER A 58 14.21 -16.51 -14.79
CA SER A 58 14.63 -15.91 -16.06
C SER A 58 13.52 -15.83 -17.12
N TYR A 59 12.32 -16.39 -16.85
CA TYR A 59 11.19 -16.35 -17.76
C TYR A 59 10.66 -14.93 -17.96
N LYS A 60 10.33 -14.60 -19.20
CA LYS A 60 9.61 -13.39 -19.61
C LYS A 60 8.58 -13.73 -20.68
N PRO A 61 7.37 -13.15 -20.63
CA PRO A 61 6.31 -13.48 -21.58
C PRO A 61 6.61 -13.13 -23.03
N THR A 62 7.32 -12.03 -23.26
CA THR A 62 7.75 -11.57 -24.59
C THR A 62 9.16 -10.98 -24.50
N ALA A 63 9.82 -10.80 -25.66
CA ALA A 63 11.15 -10.22 -25.71
C ALA A 63 11.24 -8.80 -25.10
N GLY A 64 10.16 -8.02 -25.16
CA GLY A 64 10.11 -6.66 -24.64
C GLY A 64 9.74 -6.54 -23.15
N GLN A 65 9.37 -7.66 -22.50
CA GLN A 65 9.04 -7.66 -21.08
C GLN A 65 10.25 -8.01 -20.20
N ILE A 66 10.19 -7.61 -18.94
CA ILE A 66 11.20 -7.94 -17.93
C ILE A 66 11.10 -9.41 -17.52
N THR A 67 12.15 -9.96 -16.91
CA THR A 67 12.13 -11.31 -16.35
C THR A 67 11.33 -11.33 -15.04
N PHE A 68 10.88 -12.51 -14.59
CA PHE A 68 10.25 -12.65 -13.29
C PHE A 68 11.22 -12.25 -12.16
N GLY A 69 12.48 -12.63 -12.24
CA GLY A 69 13.53 -12.23 -11.29
C GLY A 69 13.72 -10.71 -11.23
N HIS A 70 13.65 -10.04 -12.40
CA HIS A 70 13.68 -8.57 -12.44
C HIS A 70 12.48 -7.95 -11.70
N LEU A 71 11.29 -8.51 -11.89
CA LEU A 71 10.08 -8.05 -11.21
C LEU A 71 10.22 -8.11 -9.69
N ILE A 72 10.74 -9.24 -9.16
CA ILE A 72 10.96 -9.43 -7.72
C ILE A 72 12.06 -8.49 -7.18
N MET A 73 13.17 -8.36 -7.92
CA MET A 73 14.23 -7.41 -7.60
C MET A 73 13.70 -5.98 -7.54
N HIS A 74 12.94 -5.58 -8.55
CA HIS A 74 12.37 -4.24 -8.65
C HIS A 74 11.42 -3.93 -7.48
N LEU A 75 10.54 -4.86 -7.13
CA LEU A 75 9.64 -4.72 -5.97
C LEU A 75 10.40 -4.49 -4.66
N ALA A 76 11.46 -5.27 -4.40
CA ALA A 76 12.29 -5.09 -3.21
C ALA A 76 12.93 -3.69 -3.15
N GLN A 77 13.42 -3.21 -4.30
CA GLN A 77 14.05 -1.89 -4.42
C GLN A 77 13.02 -0.75 -4.32
N SER A 78 11.89 -0.89 -5.03
CA SER A 78 10.79 0.08 -5.04
C SER A 78 10.19 0.28 -3.65
N ASN A 79 9.88 -0.82 -2.95
CA ASN A 79 9.40 -0.79 -1.57
C ASN A 79 10.35 -0.01 -0.66
N THR A 80 11.64 -0.32 -0.71
CA THR A 80 12.62 0.36 0.15
C THR A 80 12.74 1.83 -0.20
N TYR A 81 12.75 2.18 -1.49
CA TYR A 81 12.79 3.57 -1.92
C TYR A 81 11.54 4.33 -1.44
N LEU A 82 10.34 3.81 -1.72
CA LEU A 82 9.09 4.47 -1.37
C LEU A 82 8.92 4.60 0.14
N CYS A 83 9.25 3.56 0.90
CA CYS A 83 9.12 3.60 2.36
C CYS A 83 10.17 4.52 3.00
N SER A 84 11.39 4.59 2.47
CA SER A 84 12.36 5.61 2.91
C SER A 84 11.86 7.02 2.64
N ALA A 85 11.29 7.27 1.47
CA ALA A 85 10.72 8.56 1.12
C ALA A 85 9.49 8.90 2.00
N ILE A 86 8.62 7.92 2.30
CA ILE A 86 7.51 8.07 3.27
C ILE A 86 8.04 8.42 4.66
N ALA A 87 9.13 7.82 5.09
CA ALA A 87 9.80 8.17 6.35
C ALA A 87 10.46 9.56 6.34
N GLY A 88 10.59 10.19 5.17
CA GLY A 88 11.32 11.46 5.00
C GLY A 88 12.84 11.29 5.06
N THR A 89 13.34 10.08 4.81
CA THR A 89 14.77 9.73 4.83
C THR A 89 15.27 9.39 3.43
N LYS A 90 16.59 9.44 3.24
CA LYS A 90 17.20 8.84 2.05
C LYS A 90 17.18 7.31 2.20
N PRO A 91 17.00 6.55 1.08
CA PRO A 91 17.20 5.11 1.13
C PRO A 91 18.58 4.79 1.68
N SER A 92 18.65 3.83 2.62
CA SER A 92 19.95 3.28 3.04
C SER A 92 20.63 2.62 1.84
N GLU A 93 21.97 2.59 1.81
CA GLU A 93 22.69 1.74 0.86
C GLU A 93 22.21 0.31 1.05
N GLN A 94 21.58 -0.21 -0.01
CA GLN A 94 21.12 -1.59 -0.04
C GLN A 94 22.18 -2.47 -0.71
N GLU A 95 22.20 -3.74 -0.34
CA GLU A 95 22.94 -4.74 -1.11
C GLU A 95 22.51 -4.64 -2.58
N LYS A 96 23.49 -4.58 -3.47
CA LYS A 96 23.23 -4.49 -4.90
C LYS A 96 22.62 -5.80 -5.38
N LEU A 97 21.33 -5.78 -5.65
CA LEU A 97 20.61 -6.91 -6.22
C LEU A 97 20.76 -6.95 -7.74
N SER A 98 20.76 -8.16 -8.28
CA SER A 98 20.70 -8.46 -9.71
C SER A 98 19.48 -9.34 -10.00
N GLU A 99 18.84 -9.16 -11.15
CA GLU A 99 17.74 -10.04 -11.58
C GLU A 99 18.19 -11.50 -11.78
N ALA A 100 19.51 -11.73 -11.93
CA ALA A 100 20.13 -13.04 -12.03
C ALA A 100 20.54 -13.65 -10.68
N ASP A 101 20.31 -12.94 -9.57
CA ASP A 101 20.54 -13.51 -8.24
C ASP A 101 19.66 -14.74 -8.00
N PRO A 102 20.10 -15.69 -7.17
CA PRO A 102 19.30 -16.85 -6.81
C PRO A 102 17.92 -16.45 -6.25
N LYS A 103 16.88 -17.22 -6.55
CA LYS A 103 15.50 -17.03 -6.05
C LYS A 103 15.48 -16.71 -4.57
N ASP A 104 16.16 -17.49 -3.73
CA ASP A 104 16.12 -17.32 -2.27
C ASP A 104 16.66 -15.97 -1.84
N LYS A 105 17.70 -15.44 -2.51
CA LYS A 105 18.24 -14.12 -2.25
C LYS A 105 17.22 -13.03 -2.62
N LEU A 106 16.58 -13.14 -3.77
CA LEU A 106 15.58 -12.18 -4.22
C LEU A 106 14.34 -12.18 -3.31
N VAL A 107 13.86 -13.36 -2.92
CA VAL A 107 12.72 -13.51 -1.99
C VAL A 107 13.07 -12.97 -0.61
N ALA A 108 14.28 -13.22 -0.10
CA ALA A 108 14.74 -12.68 1.19
C ALA A 108 14.77 -11.15 1.17
N ALA A 109 15.30 -10.54 0.10
CA ALA A 109 15.32 -9.10 -0.08
C ALA A 109 13.91 -8.51 -0.16
N LEU A 110 13.00 -9.17 -0.87
CA LEU A 110 11.59 -8.78 -0.96
C LEU A 110 10.93 -8.79 0.42
N ARG A 111 11.12 -9.84 1.22
CA ARG A 111 10.60 -9.91 2.60
C ARG A 111 11.14 -8.77 3.46
N SER A 112 12.46 -8.57 3.47
CA SER A 112 13.10 -7.47 4.20
C SER A 112 12.54 -6.11 3.81
N SER A 113 12.22 -5.88 2.54
CA SER A 113 11.64 -4.62 2.08
C SER A 113 10.24 -4.39 2.65
N PHE A 114 9.41 -5.43 2.75
CA PHE A 114 8.08 -5.34 3.38
C PHE A 114 8.17 -5.13 4.90
N ASP A 115 9.09 -5.81 5.58
CA ASP A 115 9.32 -5.61 7.02
C ASP A 115 9.74 -4.16 7.30
N TYR A 116 10.63 -3.61 6.48
CA TYR A 116 11.02 -2.21 6.55
C TYR A 116 9.83 -1.27 6.34
N CYS A 117 9.01 -1.50 5.30
CA CYS A 117 7.80 -0.73 5.03
C CYS A 117 6.81 -0.77 6.21
N THR A 118 6.59 -1.94 6.80
CA THR A 118 5.75 -2.09 7.98
C THR A 118 6.25 -1.20 9.12
N GLY A 119 7.55 -1.25 9.43
CA GLY A 119 8.14 -0.41 10.48
C GLY A 119 8.07 1.09 10.22
N VAL A 120 8.07 1.52 8.95
CA VAL A 120 7.87 2.93 8.57
C VAL A 120 6.41 3.33 8.76
N LEU A 121 5.48 2.53 8.24
CA LEU A 121 4.05 2.82 8.32
C LEU A 121 3.55 2.82 9.77
N ASP A 122 4.11 1.99 10.65
CA ASP A 122 3.78 1.98 12.09
C ASP A 122 4.14 3.29 12.81
N LYS A 123 5.11 4.04 12.28
CA LYS A 123 5.53 5.35 12.80
C LYS A 123 4.85 6.52 12.09
N THR A 124 4.03 6.25 11.08
CA THR A 124 3.28 7.25 10.31
C THR A 124 1.89 7.41 10.92
N ASN A 125 1.31 8.61 10.82
CA ASN A 125 -0.06 8.90 11.22
C ASN A 125 -0.68 9.95 10.29
N ASP A 126 -2.00 10.09 10.34
CA ASP A 126 -2.74 10.95 9.42
C ASP A 126 -2.43 12.44 9.59
N SER A 127 -1.94 12.87 10.77
CA SER A 127 -1.56 14.28 11.00
C SER A 127 -0.31 14.72 10.22
N LYS A 128 0.41 13.76 9.59
CA LYS A 128 1.63 14.01 8.81
C LYS A 128 1.44 13.80 7.31
N LEU A 129 0.23 13.56 6.85
CA LEU A 129 -0.03 13.21 5.45
C LEU A 129 0.21 14.36 4.47
N ASP A 130 0.08 15.59 4.90
CA ASP A 130 0.35 16.82 4.13
C ASP A 130 1.82 17.27 4.17
N GLU A 131 2.64 16.69 5.08
CA GLU A 131 4.07 17.01 5.13
C GLU A 131 4.75 16.71 3.81
N MET A 132 5.55 17.68 3.33
CA MET A 132 6.32 17.56 2.10
C MET A 132 7.56 16.69 2.35
N VAL A 133 7.69 15.60 1.60
CA VAL A 133 8.80 14.64 1.67
C VAL A 133 9.47 14.47 0.30
N PRO A 134 10.72 13.99 0.24
CA PRO A 134 11.40 13.74 -1.03
C PRO A 134 10.63 12.71 -1.89
N GLY A 135 10.34 13.05 -3.14
CA GLY A 135 9.76 12.15 -4.13
C GLY A 135 10.67 11.98 -5.35
N PHE A 136 10.23 11.22 -6.37
CA PHE A 136 11.02 10.92 -7.58
C PHE A 136 11.44 12.19 -8.38
N ARG A 137 10.63 13.23 -8.37
CA ARG A 137 10.83 14.45 -9.17
C ARG A 137 10.64 15.71 -8.35
N GLY A 138 11.15 15.74 -7.13
CA GLY A 138 10.99 16.84 -6.19
C GLY A 138 10.13 16.46 -4.99
N SER A 139 9.84 17.43 -4.13
CA SER A 139 9.04 17.17 -2.92
C SER A 139 7.56 17.00 -3.25
N VAL A 140 6.93 16.06 -2.56
CA VAL A 140 5.50 15.75 -2.69
C VAL A 140 4.89 15.54 -1.29
N PRO A 141 3.57 15.70 -1.11
CA PRO A 141 2.92 15.32 0.13
C PRO A 141 3.14 13.84 0.45
N ARG A 142 3.37 13.50 1.72
CA ARG A 142 3.55 12.11 2.20
C ARG A 142 2.41 11.20 1.74
N ALA A 143 1.18 11.68 1.80
CA ALA A 143 -0.01 10.96 1.33
C ALA A 143 0.15 10.45 -0.12
N ARG A 144 0.76 11.25 -1.00
CA ARG A 144 0.98 10.84 -2.40
C ARG A 144 1.89 9.61 -2.49
N LEU A 145 2.96 9.55 -1.69
CA LEU A 145 3.86 8.39 -1.70
C LEU A 145 3.20 7.15 -1.12
N MET A 146 2.35 7.30 -0.10
CA MET A 146 1.57 6.18 0.45
C MET A 146 0.59 5.61 -0.57
N ILE A 147 -0.10 6.47 -1.33
CA ILE A 147 -0.96 6.05 -2.44
C ILE A 147 -0.13 5.39 -3.55
N THR A 148 1.03 5.97 -3.88
CA THR A 148 1.95 5.40 -4.88
C THR A 148 2.42 4.02 -4.48
N LEU A 149 2.80 3.80 -3.21
CA LEU A 149 3.20 2.48 -2.70
C LEU A 149 2.08 1.45 -2.92
N VAL A 150 0.84 1.77 -2.54
CA VAL A 150 -0.28 0.85 -2.73
C VAL A 150 -0.51 0.57 -4.22
N ALA A 151 -0.52 1.59 -5.07
CA ALA A 151 -0.71 1.43 -6.51
C ALA A 151 0.38 0.56 -7.15
N ASP A 152 1.64 0.76 -6.77
CA ASP A 152 2.80 -0.02 -7.22
C ASP A 152 2.65 -1.51 -6.87
N LEU A 153 2.21 -1.82 -5.64
CA LEU A 153 1.97 -3.20 -5.21
C LEU A 153 0.85 -3.88 -6.01
N TYR A 154 -0.24 -3.17 -6.34
CA TYR A 154 -1.34 -3.72 -7.14
C TYR A 154 -0.90 -4.01 -8.58
N ASP A 155 -0.17 -3.07 -9.19
CA ASP A 155 0.34 -3.21 -10.56
C ASP A 155 1.28 -4.41 -10.68
N HIS A 156 2.26 -4.49 -9.78
CA HIS A 156 3.26 -5.56 -9.79
C HIS A 156 2.67 -6.93 -9.43
N TYR A 157 1.75 -7.01 -8.47
CA TYR A 157 1.05 -8.28 -8.20
C TYR A 157 0.24 -8.76 -9.40
N SER A 158 -0.38 -7.86 -10.15
CA SER A 158 -1.10 -8.21 -11.38
C SER A 158 -0.16 -8.82 -12.42
N ALA A 159 1.04 -8.27 -12.56
CA ALA A 159 2.08 -8.82 -13.41
C ALA A 159 2.54 -10.21 -12.91
N GLU A 160 2.89 -10.37 -11.63
CA GLU A 160 3.26 -11.68 -11.05
C GLU A 160 2.19 -12.75 -11.31
N ALA A 161 0.92 -12.40 -11.05
CA ALA A 161 -0.21 -13.29 -11.26
C ALA A 161 -0.36 -13.71 -12.74
N ALA A 162 -0.05 -12.81 -13.69
CA ALA A 162 -0.02 -13.13 -15.10
C ALA A 162 1.14 -14.08 -15.44
N TYR A 163 2.35 -13.84 -14.91
CA TYR A 163 3.50 -14.70 -15.13
C TYR A 163 3.27 -16.12 -14.59
N LEU A 164 2.67 -16.25 -13.40
CA LEU A 164 2.31 -17.56 -12.86
C LEU A 164 1.35 -18.31 -13.79
N ARG A 165 0.26 -17.65 -14.24
CA ARG A 165 -0.72 -18.27 -15.16
C ARG A 165 -0.09 -18.71 -16.48
N LEU A 166 0.81 -17.92 -17.05
CA LEU A 166 1.53 -18.26 -18.28
C LEU A 166 2.47 -19.46 -18.10
N ASN A 167 2.84 -19.78 -16.86
CA ASN A 167 3.58 -20.98 -16.50
C ASN A 167 2.71 -22.10 -15.93
N GLY A 168 1.37 -22.05 -16.13
CA GLY A 168 0.44 -23.10 -15.71
C GLY A 168 0.12 -23.13 -14.22
N MET A 169 0.47 -22.09 -13.45
CA MET A 169 0.23 -22.00 -12.01
C MET A 169 -0.93 -21.05 -11.69
N LEU A 170 -1.66 -21.33 -10.62
CA LEU A 170 -2.69 -20.42 -10.12
C LEU A 170 -2.06 -19.42 -9.15
N PRO A 171 -2.27 -18.11 -9.34
CA PRO A 171 -1.73 -17.14 -8.39
C PRO A 171 -2.38 -17.28 -7.00
N PRO A 172 -1.68 -16.88 -5.91
CA PRO A 172 -2.14 -17.05 -4.53
C PRO A 172 -3.56 -16.57 -4.26
N THR A 173 -3.98 -15.45 -4.87
CA THR A 173 -5.34 -14.92 -4.69
C THR A 173 -6.42 -15.78 -5.39
N ALA A 174 -6.08 -16.57 -6.39
CA ALA A 174 -7.00 -17.48 -7.07
C ALA A 174 -7.12 -18.84 -6.35
N GLN A 175 -6.22 -19.16 -5.43
CA GLN A 175 -6.24 -20.42 -4.67
C GLN A 175 -7.20 -20.36 -3.48
N ARG A 176 -7.54 -19.17 -2.97
CA ARG A 176 -8.41 -18.98 -1.78
C ARG A 176 -9.83 -19.51 -1.92
N GLY A 177 -10.27 -19.89 -3.10
CA GLY A 177 -11.59 -20.50 -3.35
C GLY A 177 -11.61 -22.01 -3.31
N ARG A 178 -10.51 -22.69 -2.93
CA ARG A 178 -10.39 -24.15 -2.89
C ARG A 178 -10.21 -24.73 -1.47
N MET A 179 -10.29 -23.86 -0.44
CA MET A 179 -10.31 -24.27 0.97
C MET A 179 -11.73 -24.26 1.52
#